data_5b3756da1f4077e3474d7ac8f5597ae5
#
_entry.id   5b3756da1f4077e3474d7ac8f5597ae5
#
_cell.length_a   1.000
_cell.length_b   1.000
_cell.length_c   1.000
_cell.angle_alpha   90.00
_cell.angle_beta   90.00
_cell.angle_gamma   90.00
#
_symmetry.space_group_name_H-M   'P 1'
#
loop_
_entity.id
_entity.type
_entity.pdbx_description
1 polymer ?
#
loop_
_entity_poly.entity_id
_entity_poly.type
_entity_poly.pdbx_seq_one_letter_code
_entity_poly.pdbx_strand_id
1 'polypeptide(L)'
;LKEAGLYENSIIVLYGDHYGISNSRNPALAPLINKNSETWSSYDNAMLQRVPYMVVIPGMEKGKIIDTFGGQIDMLPTLEHLLGIDSKNYLQVGQDLLSPQHQQIVAFRSTNNFVTPKYTSYSGRIYNTQTGEEITLPDESTTAELEAIRTAANTQLKMSDAIQTGDLFRFYTGNNLGKVHPDDYNYINSLKALKAIEKEKGDQSTSLYSKRGGVSSV
;
A
#
# COMPACT_ATOMS: atom_id res chain seq x y z
N LEU A 1 18.64 11.50 11.59
CA LEU A 1 19.27 11.24 10.28
C LEU A 1 20.31 12.31 9.93
N LYS A 2 19.98 13.61 10.07
CA LYS A 2 20.92 14.70 9.77
C LYS A 2 22.16 14.65 10.66
N GLU A 3 21.99 14.53 11.97
CA GLU A 3 23.08 14.40 12.93
C GLU A 3 23.97 13.16 12.70
N ALA A 4 23.40 12.10 12.13
CA ALA A 4 24.10 10.87 11.78
C ALA A 4 24.75 10.90 10.38
N GLY A 5 24.60 12.00 9.63
CA GLY A 5 25.12 12.12 8.25
C GLY A 5 24.44 11.20 7.24
N LEU A 6 23.25 10.69 7.56
CA LEU A 6 22.51 9.75 6.69
C LEU A 6 21.48 10.44 5.81
N TYR A 7 21.05 11.65 6.18
CA TYR A 7 19.91 12.32 5.53
C TYR A 7 20.13 12.52 4.03
N GLU A 8 21.28 13.03 3.63
CA GLU A 8 21.58 13.39 2.24
C GLU A 8 21.63 12.17 1.29
N ASN A 9 21.82 10.98 1.85
CA ASN A 9 21.88 9.71 1.10
C ASN A 9 20.63 8.83 1.34
N SER A 10 19.52 9.43 1.78
CA SER A 10 18.31 8.69 2.12
C SER A 10 17.08 9.24 1.39
N ILE A 11 16.23 8.38 0.88
CA ILE A 11 14.84 8.72 0.56
C ILE A 11 13.98 8.31 1.75
N ILE A 12 13.17 9.25 2.26
CA ILE A 12 12.29 8.98 3.40
C ILE A 12 10.87 8.82 2.87
N VAL A 13 10.28 7.67 3.14
CA VAL A 13 8.89 7.35 2.75
C VAL A 13 8.05 7.24 4.01
N LEU A 14 6.96 8.00 4.02
CA LEU A 14 5.96 7.99 5.10
C LEU A 14 4.62 7.59 4.48
N TYR A 15 4.01 6.54 4.99
CA TYR A 15 2.73 6.05 4.50
C TYR A 15 1.90 5.42 5.60
N GLY A 16 0.57 5.41 5.40
CA GLY A 16 -0.33 4.63 6.22
C GLY A 16 -0.51 3.23 5.65
N ASP A 17 -0.36 2.21 6.49
CA ASP A 17 -0.55 0.80 6.14
C ASP A 17 -2.04 0.40 6.12
N HIS A 18 -2.88 1.11 6.87
CA HIS A 18 -4.34 0.97 6.91
C HIS A 18 -5.00 2.26 7.40
N TYR A 19 -6.32 2.34 7.27
CA TYR A 19 -7.11 3.43 7.85
C TYR A 19 -7.10 3.38 9.39
N GLY A 20 -7.18 4.56 10.02
CA GLY A 20 -6.96 4.69 11.48
C GLY A 20 -8.20 4.42 12.35
N ILE A 21 -9.43 4.58 11.82
CA ILE A 21 -10.66 4.57 12.61
C ILE A 21 -11.71 3.69 11.93
N SER A 22 -12.40 2.87 12.72
CA SER A 22 -13.48 2.01 12.20
C SER A 22 -14.69 2.82 11.74
N ASN A 23 -15.38 2.34 10.69
CA ASN A 23 -16.55 3.00 10.11
C ASN A 23 -17.63 3.34 11.15
N SER A 24 -17.79 2.53 12.19
CA SER A 24 -18.77 2.78 13.25
C SER A 24 -18.43 4.02 14.13
N ARG A 25 -17.18 4.43 14.16
CA ARG A 25 -16.71 5.60 14.91
C ARG A 25 -16.48 6.84 14.05
N ASN A 26 -16.45 6.67 12.74
CA ASN A 26 -16.19 7.77 11.81
C ASN A 26 -17.15 8.97 11.98
N PRO A 27 -18.47 8.81 12.24
CA PRO A 27 -19.37 9.95 12.45
C PRO A 27 -18.95 10.86 13.61
N ALA A 28 -18.24 10.32 14.61
CA ALA A 28 -17.71 11.14 15.71
C ALA A 28 -16.63 12.13 15.27
N LEU A 29 -16.01 11.94 14.10
CA LEU A 29 -15.05 12.85 13.51
C LEU A 29 -15.68 14.01 12.75
N ALA A 30 -16.98 13.94 12.45
CA ALA A 30 -17.66 14.93 11.62
C ALA A 30 -17.40 16.39 12.07
N PRO A 31 -17.44 16.74 13.36
CA PRO A 31 -17.15 18.11 13.80
C PRO A 31 -15.71 18.55 13.51
N LEU A 32 -14.74 17.61 13.50
CA LEU A 32 -13.32 17.91 13.27
C LEU A 32 -13.01 18.19 11.80
N ILE A 33 -13.86 17.70 10.89
CA ILE A 33 -13.71 17.90 9.44
C ILE A 33 -14.82 18.78 8.86
N ASN A 34 -15.48 19.58 9.72
CA ASN A 34 -16.56 20.51 9.36
C ASN A 34 -17.73 19.84 8.63
N LYS A 35 -18.09 18.62 9.06
CA LYS A 35 -19.28 17.88 8.59
C LYS A 35 -20.29 17.71 9.71
N ASN A 36 -21.54 17.42 9.32
CA ASN A 36 -22.60 17.07 10.26
C ASN A 36 -22.70 15.54 10.41
N SER A 37 -22.66 15.04 11.63
CA SER A 37 -22.80 13.61 11.93
C SER A 37 -24.15 13.02 11.50
N GLU A 38 -25.22 13.82 11.44
CA GLU A 38 -26.54 13.38 11.00
C GLU A 38 -26.62 13.12 9.48
N THR A 39 -25.76 13.80 8.70
CA THR A 39 -25.66 13.62 7.24
C THR A 39 -24.52 12.71 6.83
N TRP A 40 -23.89 12.05 7.79
CA TRP A 40 -22.78 11.13 7.52
C TRP A 40 -23.22 9.95 6.66
N SER A 41 -22.50 9.70 5.59
CA SER A 41 -22.85 8.71 4.58
C SER A 41 -21.77 7.63 4.40
N SER A 42 -22.05 6.63 3.60
CA SER A 42 -21.05 5.65 3.17
C SER A 42 -19.95 6.28 2.32
N TYR A 43 -20.23 7.37 1.61
CA TYR A 43 -19.22 8.16 0.91
C TYR A 43 -18.17 8.73 1.89
N ASP A 44 -18.60 9.28 3.01
CA ASP A 44 -17.69 9.82 4.02
C ASP A 44 -16.80 8.72 4.60
N ASN A 45 -17.35 7.54 4.83
CA ASN A 45 -16.58 6.37 5.24
C ASN A 45 -15.53 5.98 4.18
N ALA A 46 -15.87 5.99 2.90
CA ALA A 46 -14.92 5.72 1.82
C ALA A 46 -13.79 6.75 1.80
N MET A 47 -14.12 8.04 1.95
CA MET A 47 -13.11 9.11 1.95
C MET A 47 -12.14 9.01 3.14
N LEU A 48 -12.59 8.51 4.28
CA LEU A 48 -11.72 8.28 5.46
C LEU A 48 -10.86 7.01 5.36
N GLN A 49 -10.99 6.21 4.29
CA GLN A 49 -10.03 5.14 4.02
C GLN A 49 -8.70 5.66 3.47
N ARG A 50 -8.64 6.94 3.12
CA ARG A 50 -7.42 7.56 2.61
C ARG A 50 -6.34 7.57 3.68
N VAL A 51 -5.13 7.20 3.28
CA VAL A 51 -3.93 7.24 4.09
C VAL A 51 -2.90 8.18 3.47
N PRO A 52 -2.02 8.80 4.26
CA PRO A 52 -0.93 9.59 3.71
C PRO A 52 0.06 8.70 2.94
N TYR A 53 0.59 9.25 1.86
CA TYR A 53 1.77 8.72 1.16
C TYR A 53 2.66 9.91 0.79
N MET A 54 3.82 9.99 1.41
CA MET A 54 4.75 11.10 1.26
C MET A 54 6.15 10.57 0.99
N VAL A 55 6.83 11.15 0.02
CA VAL A 55 8.21 10.84 -0.30
C VAL A 55 9.05 12.11 -0.13
N VAL A 56 10.06 12.04 0.72
CA VAL A 56 11.01 13.14 0.95
C VAL A 56 12.34 12.76 0.32
N ILE A 57 12.78 13.57 -0.63
CA ILE A 57 14.04 13.41 -1.35
C ILE A 57 14.92 14.59 -0.98
N PRO A 58 16.08 14.38 -0.34
CA PRO A 58 17.03 15.45 -0.02
C PRO A 58 17.46 16.22 -1.26
N GLY A 59 17.60 17.52 -1.13
CA GLY A 59 17.94 18.40 -2.26
C GLY A 59 16.74 18.85 -3.10
N MET A 60 15.54 18.31 -2.87
CA MET A 60 14.32 18.76 -3.50
C MET A 60 13.77 19.97 -2.73
N GLU A 61 13.93 21.16 -3.29
CA GLU A 61 13.55 22.42 -2.59
C GLU A 61 12.05 22.69 -2.62
N LYS A 62 11.33 22.15 -3.59
CA LYS A 62 9.89 22.38 -3.76
C LYS A 62 9.12 21.07 -3.73
N GLY A 63 8.23 20.96 -2.77
CA GLY A 63 7.25 19.88 -2.71
C GLY A 63 6.19 20.02 -3.81
N LYS A 64 5.62 18.88 -4.21
CA LYS A 64 4.49 18.81 -5.14
C LYS A 64 3.43 17.86 -4.58
N ILE A 65 2.18 18.25 -4.67
CA ILE A 65 1.04 17.37 -4.42
C ILE A 65 0.73 16.65 -5.73
N ILE A 66 0.58 15.33 -5.65
CA ILE A 66 0.18 14.49 -6.77
C ILE A 66 -1.27 14.05 -6.50
N ASP A 67 -2.19 14.48 -7.37
CA ASP A 67 -3.63 14.25 -7.22
C ASP A 67 -4.10 12.95 -7.88
N THR A 68 -3.18 12.10 -8.33
CA THR A 68 -3.49 10.78 -8.90
C THR A 68 -4.14 9.90 -7.86
N PHE A 69 -5.30 9.36 -8.20
CA PHE A 69 -5.97 8.36 -7.36
C PHE A 69 -5.22 7.04 -7.43
N GLY A 70 -4.74 6.54 -6.31
CA GLY A 70 -3.99 5.30 -6.25
C GLY A 70 -4.20 4.55 -4.94
N GLY A 71 -3.86 3.28 -4.97
CA GLY A 71 -3.89 2.38 -3.82
C GLY A 71 -2.50 2.13 -3.25
N GLN A 72 -2.44 1.46 -2.11
CA GLN A 72 -1.17 1.07 -1.49
C GLN A 72 -0.31 0.17 -2.38
N ILE A 73 -0.93 -0.57 -3.30
CA ILE A 73 -0.21 -1.41 -4.28
C ILE A 73 0.62 -0.59 -5.28
N ASP A 74 0.30 0.68 -5.46
CA ASP A 74 0.96 1.59 -6.40
C ASP A 74 2.22 2.24 -5.78
N MET A 75 2.43 2.07 -4.48
CA MET A 75 3.58 2.67 -3.78
C MET A 75 4.90 2.07 -4.27
N LEU A 76 4.99 0.75 -4.42
CA LEU A 76 6.22 0.07 -4.84
C LEU A 76 6.64 0.48 -6.25
N PRO A 77 5.81 0.35 -7.30
CA PRO A 77 6.20 0.77 -8.65
C PRO A 77 6.53 2.26 -8.74
N THR A 78 5.89 3.11 -7.93
CA THR A 78 6.21 4.54 -7.86
C THR A 78 7.60 4.77 -7.24
N LEU A 79 7.96 4.05 -6.18
CA LEU A 79 9.28 4.13 -5.58
C LEU A 79 10.38 3.61 -6.50
N GLU A 80 10.13 2.51 -7.20
CA GLU A 80 11.07 1.96 -8.19
C GLU A 80 11.35 2.97 -9.30
N HIS A 81 10.32 3.64 -9.81
CA HIS A 81 10.48 4.73 -10.77
C HIS A 81 11.35 5.86 -10.20
N LEU A 82 11.05 6.35 -8.99
CA LEU A 82 11.82 7.42 -8.35
C LEU A 82 13.28 7.04 -8.08
N LEU A 83 13.55 5.76 -7.87
CA LEU A 83 14.90 5.22 -7.66
C LEU A 83 15.61 4.82 -8.97
N GLY A 84 14.94 4.90 -10.11
CA GLY A 84 15.47 4.47 -11.41
C GLY A 84 15.67 2.97 -11.51
N ILE A 85 14.89 2.18 -10.77
CA ILE A 85 14.94 0.72 -10.80
C ILE A 85 14.11 0.20 -11.97
N ASP A 86 14.70 -0.64 -12.83
CA ASP A 86 13.95 -1.35 -13.87
C ASP A 86 13.16 -2.52 -13.27
N SER A 87 11.85 -2.34 -13.16
CA SER A 87 10.94 -3.31 -12.54
C SER A 87 10.47 -4.44 -13.48
N LYS A 88 10.91 -4.46 -14.76
CA LYS A 88 10.44 -5.45 -15.75
C LYS A 88 10.68 -6.91 -15.34
N ASN A 89 11.66 -7.14 -14.49
CA ASN A 89 12.03 -8.46 -14.01
C ASN A 89 11.39 -8.81 -12.65
N TYR A 90 10.51 -7.98 -12.14
CA TYR A 90 9.85 -8.19 -10.84
C TYR A 90 8.35 -8.40 -11.03
N LEU A 91 7.82 -9.40 -10.34
CA LEU A 91 6.38 -9.65 -10.30
C LEU A 91 5.72 -8.70 -9.30
N GLN A 92 4.94 -7.77 -9.81
CA GLN A 92 4.19 -6.82 -9.00
C GLN A 92 2.81 -6.55 -9.60
N VAL A 93 1.88 -6.14 -8.75
CA VAL A 93 0.58 -5.56 -9.12
C VAL A 93 0.59 -4.11 -8.66
N GLY A 94 -0.01 -3.26 -9.40
CA GLY A 94 0.03 -1.82 -9.15
C GLY A 94 0.69 -1.09 -10.29
N GLN A 95 0.54 0.21 -10.28
CA GLN A 95 1.00 1.09 -11.34
C GLN A 95 1.73 2.28 -10.73
N ASP A 96 2.69 2.84 -11.45
CA ASP A 96 3.37 4.05 -11.04
C ASP A 96 2.40 5.24 -11.01
N LEU A 97 2.24 5.86 -9.84
CA LEU A 97 1.37 7.04 -9.62
C LEU A 97 1.77 8.27 -10.44
N LEU A 98 3.01 8.32 -10.92
CA LEU A 98 3.54 9.39 -11.75
C LEU A 98 3.33 9.13 -13.24
N SER A 99 2.88 7.93 -13.62
CA SER A 99 2.62 7.57 -15.01
C SER A 99 1.33 8.19 -15.51
N PRO A 100 1.34 8.85 -16.69
CA PRO A 100 0.12 9.33 -17.32
C PRO A 100 -0.84 8.21 -17.77
N GLN A 101 -0.37 6.96 -17.83
CA GLN A 101 -1.18 5.77 -18.14
C GLN A 101 -1.79 5.11 -16.90
N HIS A 102 -1.58 5.67 -15.71
CA HIS A 102 -2.17 5.15 -14.47
C HIS A 102 -3.71 5.15 -14.56
N GLN A 103 -4.33 4.01 -14.31
CA GLN A 103 -5.78 3.82 -14.49
C GLN A 103 -6.64 4.54 -13.44
N GLN A 104 -6.05 4.93 -12.33
CA GLN A 104 -6.71 5.62 -11.22
C GLN A 104 -7.93 4.86 -10.66
N ILE A 105 -7.80 3.54 -10.56
CA ILE A 105 -8.79 2.67 -9.93
C ILE A 105 -8.19 2.19 -8.60
N VAL A 106 -8.82 2.57 -7.51
CA VAL A 106 -8.45 2.12 -6.15
C VAL A 106 -9.42 1.04 -5.73
N ALA A 107 -8.95 -0.20 -5.66
CA ALA A 107 -9.75 -1.34 -5.23
C ALA A 107 -9.64 -1.54 -3.72
N PHE A 108 -10.78 -1.72 -3.04
CA PHE A 108 -10.81 -2.12 -1.64
C PHE A 108 -10.90 -3.65 -1.51
N ARG A 109 -10.24 -4.21 -0.51
CA ARG A 109 -10.31 -5.65 -0.19
C ARG A 109 -11.72 -6.14 0.13
N SER A 110 -12.59 -5.29 0.59
CA SER A 110 -14.01 -5.60 0.73
C SER A 110 -14.66 -5.63 -0.66
N THR A 111 -15.39 -6.67 -0.93
CA THR A 111 -15.97 -6.99 -2.23
C THR A 111 -16.70 -5.83 -2.87
N ASN A 112 -16.39 -5.57 -4.14
CA ASN A 112 -17.03 -4.61 -5.03
C ASN A 112 -16.94 -3.13 -4.65
N ASN A 113 -16.09 -2.75 -3.69
CA ASN A 113 -15.83 -1.36 -3.38
C ASN A 113 -14.62 -0.85 -4.16
N PHE A 114 -14.74 0.35 -4.71
CA PHE A 114 -13.65 1.03 -5.42
C PHE A 114 -13.80 2.55 -5.34
N VAL A 115 -12.73 3.27 -5.58
CA VAL A 115 -12.74 4.72 -5.81
C VAL A 115 -11.98 5.04 -7.09
N THR A 116 -12.54 5.95 -7.87
CA THR A 116 -11.92 6.56 -9.05
C THR A 116 -12.11 8.07 -8.98
N PRO A 117 -11.49 8.88 -9.85
CA PRO A 117 -11.77 10.33 -9.90
C PRO A 117 -13.25 10.68 -10.15
N LYS A 118 -14.01 9.78 -10.77
CA LYS A 118 -15.40 10.01 -11.17
C LYS A 118 -16.41 9.36 -10.24
N TYR A 119 -16.15 8.13 -9.82
CA TYR A 119 -17.10 7.32 -9.04
C TYR A 119 -16.49 6.73 -7.79
N THR A 120 -17.26 6.74 -6.71
CA THR A 120 -16.99 6.02 -5.47
C THR A 120 -18.06 4.96 -5.27
N SER A 121 -17.67 3.68 -5.24
CA SER A 121 -18.54 2.57 -4.86
C SER A 121 -18.19 2.13 -3.46
N TYR A 122 -19.13 2.23 -2.53
CA TYR A 122 -18.90 1.81 -1.14
C TYR A 122 -20.20 1.35 -0.46
N SER A 123 -20.14 0.21 0.23
CA SER A 123 -21.28 -0.38 0.95
C SER A 123 -22.53 -0.53 0.09
N GLY A 124 -22.38 -0.95 -1.18
CA GLY A 124 -23.48 -1.18 -2.11
C GLY A 124 -24.10 0.09 -2.73
N ARG A 125 -23.53 1.25 -2.47
CA ARG A 125 -23.97 2.53 -3.04
C ARG A 125 -22.92 3.10 -3.98
N ILE A 126 -23.37 3.93 -4.91
CA ILE A 126 -22.52 4.63 -5.89
C ILE A 126 -22.66 6.13 -5.66
N TYR A 127 -21.55 6.81 -5.68
CA TYR A 127 -21.48 8.27 -5.51
C TYR A 127 -20.63 8.90 -6.61
N ASN A 128 -20.95 10.15 -6.93
CA ASN A 128 -20.01 11.01 -7.63
C ASN A 128 -18.84 11.34 -6.67
N THR A 129 -17.62 11.02 -7.07
CA THR A 129 -16.44 11.17 -6.18
C THR A 129 -16.15 12.63 -5.84
N GLN A 130 -16.47 13.57 -6.73
CA GLN A 130 -16.17 14.98 -6.52
C GLN A 130 -17.21 15.68 -5.64
N THR A 131 -18.50 15.36 -5.83
CA THR A 131 -19.60 16.01 -5.09
C THR A 131 -20.06 15.24 -3.87
N GLY A 132 -19.83 13.93 -3.81
CA GLY A 132 -20.35 13.05 -2.77
C GLY A 132 -21.84 12.72 -2.93
N GLU A 133 -22.47 13.16 -4.03
CA GLU A 133 -23.89 12.89 -4.32
C GLU A 133 -24.09 11.44 -4.73
N GLU A 134 -25.14 10.80 -4.18
CA GLU A 134 -25.48 9.43 -4.48
C GLU A 134 -26.14 9.33 -5.88
N ILE A 135 -25.66 8.38 -6.68
CA ILE A 135 -26.21 8.03 -8.00
C ILE A 135 -27.16 6.86 -7.81
N THR A 136 -28.45 7.14 -7.70
CA THR A 136 -29.46 6.12 -7.40
C THR A 136 -29.99 5.41 -8.65
N LEU A 137 -30.00 6.09 -9.78
CA LEU A 137 -30.51 5.57 -11.07
C LEU A 137 -29.53 5.86 -12.18
N PRO A 138 -28.42 5.11 -12.29
CA PRO A 138 -27.47 5.30 -13.38
C PRO A 138 -28.12 4.89 -14.72
N ASP A 139 -27.83 5.64 -15.76
CA ASP A 139 -28.21 5.27 -17.13
C ASP A 139 -27.40 4.05 -17.60
N GLU A 140 -27.75 3.51 -18.78
CA GLU A 140 -27.13 2.32 -19.34
C GLU A 140 -25.61 2.52 -19.55
N SER A 141 -25.19 3.70 -20.05
CA SER A 141 -23.78 4.03 -20.26
C SER A 141 -22.99 4.08 -18.96
N THR A 142 -23.54 4.75 -17.94
CA THR A 142 -22.94 4.81 -16.58
C THR A 142 -22.87 3.43 -15.95
N THR A 143 -23.91 2.62 -16.12
CA THR A 143 -23.94 1.25 -15.62
C THR A 143 -22.82 0.40 -16.24
N ALA A 144 -22.65 0.48 -17.57
CA ALA A 144 -21.59 -0.24 -18.28
C ALA A 144 -20.20 0.21 -17.83
N GLU A 145 -19.99 1.52 -17.64
CA GLU A 145 -18.72 2.08 -17.12
C GLU A 145 -18.42 1.56 -15.71
N LEU A 146 -19.41 1.57 -14.81
CA LEU A 146 -19.25 1.07 -13.43
C LEU A 146 -18.91 -0.42 -13.40
N GLU A 147 -19.50 -1.24 -14.27
CA GLU A 147 -19.19 -2.67 -14.36
C GLU A 147 -17.77 -2.91 -14.91
N ALA A 148 -17.32 -2.11 -15.87
CA ALA A 148 -15.95 -2.17 -16.35
C ALA A 148 -14.94 -1.84 -15.25
N ILE A 149 -15.17 -0.78 -14.46
CA ILE A 149 -14.34 -0.40 -13.32
C ILE A 149 -14.33 -1.49 -12.26
N ARG A 150 -15.51 -2.03 -11.91
CA ARG A 150 -15.63 -3.12 -10.94
C ARG A 150 -14.87 -4.37 -11.37
N THR A 151 -14.96 -4.70 -12.65
CA THR A 151 -14.22 -5.83 -13.23
C THR A 151 -12.72 -5.61 -13.14
N ALA A 152 -12.22 -4.42 -13.46
CA ALA A 152 -10.81 -4.08 -13.35
C ALA A 152 -10.33 -4.13 -11.89
N ALA A 153 -11.07 -3.54 -10.95
CA ALA A 153 -10.77 -3.58 -9.52
C ALA A 153 -10.70 -5.02 -8.97
N ASN A 154 -11.70 -5.84 -9.31
CA ASN A 154 -11.74 -7.24 -8.89
C ASN A 154 -10.61 -8.08 -9.53
N THR A 155 -10.26 -7.79 -10.77
CA THR A 155 -9.13 -8.46 -11.45
C THR A 155 -7.82 -8.16 -10.74
N GLN A 156 -7.59 -6.90 -10.36
CA GLN A 156 -6.42 -6.49 -9.61
C GLN A 156 -6.30 -7.23 -8.27
N LEU A 157 -7.40 -7.33 -7.51
CA LEU A 157 -7.42 -8.07 -6.24
C LEU A 157 -7.17 -9.57 -6.44
N LYS A 158 -7.81 -10.18 -7.45
CA LYS A 158 -7.60 -11.60 -7.79
C LYS A 158 -6.17 -11.90 -8.20
N MET A 159 -5.54 -11.01 -8.96
CA MET A 159 -4.12 -11.15 -9.32
C MET A 159 -3.23 -11.11 -8.08
N SER A 160 -3.46 -10.15 -7.18
CA SER A 160 -2.72 -10.06 -5.92
C SER A 160 -2.89 -11.33 -5.08
N ASP A 161 -4.10 -11.84 -4.96
CA ASP A 161 -4.39 -13.06 -4.23
C ASP A 161 -3.74 -14.30 -4.89
N ALA A 162 -3.78 -14.38 -6.20
CA ALA A 162 -3.16 -15.49 -6.95
C ALA A 162 -1.62 -15.50 -6.77
N ILE A 163 -0.98 -14.34 -6.75
CA ILE A 163 0.46 -14.22 -6.48
C ILE A 163 0.79 -14.78 -5.10
N GLN A 164 0.02 -14.37 -4.09
CA GLN A 164 0.25 -14.76 -2.70
C GLN A 164 -0.09 -16.24 -2.45
N THR A 165 -1.29 -16.68 -2.85
CA THR A 165 -1.77 -18.03 -2.57
C THR A 165 -1.11 -19.09 -3.45
N GLY A 166 -0.73 -18.70 -4.68
CA GLY A 166 -0.01 -19.57 -5.61
C GLY A 166 1.50 -19.60 -5.40
N ASP A 167 2.03 -18.78 -4.46
CA ASP A 167 3.47 -18.64 -4.23
C ASP A 167 4.23 -18.38 -5.57
N LEU A 168 3.66 -17.47 -6.39
CA LEU A 168 4.13 -17.30 -7.77
C LEU A 168 5.55 -16.73 -7.85
N PHE A 169 6.04 -16.05 -6.83
CA PHE A 169 7.43 -15.58 -6.76
C PHE A 169 8.42 -16.73 -6.89
N ARG A 170 8.10 -17.92 -6.39
CA ARG A 170 8.93 -19.12 -6.49
C ARG A 170 9.21 -19.52 -7.94
N PHE A 171 8.27 -19.27 -8.83
CA PHE A 171 8.31 -19.71 -10.22
C PHE A 171 8.73 -18.61 -11.20
N TYR A 172 8.61 -17.34 -10.77
CA TYR A 172 8.76 -16.21 -11.67
C TYR A 172 10.20 -15.98 -12.15
N THR A 173 11.18 -16.18 -11.29
CA THR A 173 12.59 -15.87 -11.59
C THR A 173 13.33 -16.99 -12.35
N GLY A 174 12.65 -18.08 -12.70
CA GLY A 174 13.31 -19.27 -13.28
C GLY A 174 14.25 -19.98 -12.30
N ASN A 175 14.52 -19.39 -11.16
CA ASN A 175 15.19 -20.04 -10.05
C ASN A 175 14.14 -20.87 -9.33
N ASN A 176 14.16 -22.19 -9.50
CA ASN A 176 13.44 -23.11 -8.65
C ASN A 176 13.96 -22.95 -7.22
N LEU A 177 13.49 -21.92 -6.53
CA LEU A 177 13.69 -21.82 -5.10
C LEU A 177 13.04 -23.06 -4.50
N GLY A 178 13.86 -23.98 -3.99
CA GLY A 178 13.39 -25.22 -3.40
C GLY A 178 12.32 -24.91 -2.34
N LYS A 179 11.41 -25.85 -2.13
CA LYS A 179 10.40 -25.68 -1.10
C LYS A 179 11.09 -25.44 0.24
N VAL A 180 10.85 -24.29 0.81
CA VAL A 180 11.36 -23.92 2.12
C VAL A 180 10.58 -24.73 3.17
N HIS A 181 11.29 -25.52 3.99
CA HIS A 181 10.64 -26.22 5.07
C HIS A 181 10.48 -25.27 6.27
N PRO A 182 9.27 -25.11 6.84
CA PRO A 182 9.05 -24.18 7.95
C PRO A 182 9.99 -24.41 9.14
N ASP A 183 10.40 -25.67 9.39
CA ASP A 183 11.31 -26.02 10.49
C ASP A 183 12.72 -25.46 10.30
N ASP A 184 13.14 -25.15 9.09
CA ASP A 184 14.45 -24.53 8.82
C ASP A 184 14.50 -23.09 9.34
N TYR A 185 13.33 -22.45 9.51
CA TYR A 185 13.16 -21.05 9.94
C TYR A 185 12.55 -20.92 11.34
N ASN A 186 12.59 -21.97 12.15
CA ASN A 186 12.16 -21.87 13.54
C ASN A 186 13.12 -20.96 14.35
N TYR A 187 12.64 -20.46 15.50
CA TYR A 187 13.38 -19.54 16.36
C TYR A 187 14.79 -20.03 16.71
N ILE A 188 14.93 -21.31 17.03
CA ILE A 188 16.21 -21.91 17.45
C ILE A 188 17.23 -21.90 16.31
N ASN A 189 16.80 -22.29 15.11
CA ASN A 189 17.66 -22.31 13.93
C ASN A 189 18.02 -20.89 13.48
N SER A 190 17.06 -19.96 13.52
CA SER A 190 17.30 -18.55 13.23
C SER A 190 18.29 -17.92 14.21
N LEU A 191 18.20 -18.26 15.51
CA LEU A 191 19.13 -17.78 16.51
C LEU A 191 20.55 -18.34 16.33
N LYS A 192 20.67 -19.62 15.92
CA LYS A 192 21.98 -20.21 15.58
C LYS A 192 22.60 -19.52 14.36
N ALA A 193 21.80 -19.28 13.31
CA ALA A 193 22.25 -18.57 12.11
C ALA A 193 22.70 -17.14 12.45
N LEU A 194 21.93 -16.41 13.28
CA LEU A 194 22.28 -15.08 13.75
C LEU A 194 23.65 -15.07 14.46
N LYS A 195 23.86 -15.99 15.43
CA LYS A 195 25.12 -16.11 16.15
C LYS A 195 26.30 -16.44 15.24
N ALA A 196 26.06 -17.25 14.20
CA ALA A 196 27.11 -17.57 13.22
C ALA A 196 27.50 -16.32 12.41
N ILE A 197 26.52 -15.54 11.93
CA ILE A 197 26.74 -14.28 11.22
C ILE A 197 27.43 -13.24 12.12
N GLU A 198 27.01 -13.13 13.38
CA GLU A 198 27.66 -12.23 14.35
C GLU A 198 29.12 -12.56 14.55
N LYS A 199 29.45 -13.85 14.67
CA LYS A 199 30.84 -14.32 14.80
C LYS A 199 31.65 -13.99 13.53
N GLU A 200 31.05 -14.16 12.35
CA GLU A 200 31.67 -13.84 11.06
C GLU A 200 31.94 -12.34 10.91
N LYS A 201 30.95 -11.50 11.26
CA LYS A 201 31.03 -10.05 11.14
C LYS A 201 31.88 -9.37 12.22
N GLY A 202 32.03 -10.00 13.38
CA GLY A 202 32.78 -9.45 14.51
C GLY A 202 32.36 -8.02 14.85
N ASP A 203 33.31 -7.11 14.93
CA ASP A 203 33.08 -5.70 15.26
C ASP A 203 32.24 -4.94 14.22
N GLN A 204 32.08 -5.48 13.03
CA GLN A 204 31.18 -4.93 11.99
C GLN A 204 29.71 -5.27 12.25
N SER A 205 29.39 -6.09 13.23
CA SER A 205 28.01 -6.42 13.56
C SER A 205 27.26 -5.19 14.11
N THR A 206 26.11 -4.89 13.48
CA THR A 206 25.17 -3.85 13.93
C THR A 206 24.03 -4.42 14.76
N SER A 207 24.06 -5.72 15.06
CA SER A 207 23.00 -6.42 15.81
C SER A 207 22.78 -5.78 17.18
N LEU A 208 21.55 -5.36 17.45
CA LEU A 208 21.14 -4.91 18.78
C LEU A 208 21.18 -6.03 19.81
N TYR A 209 20.99 -7.28 19.38
CA TYR A 209 21.09 -8.45 20.23
C TYR A 209 22.48 -8.61 20.82
N SER A 210 23.53 -8.51 19.98
CA SER A 210 24.93 -8.55 20.44
C SER A 210 25.24 -7.37 21.35
N LYS A 211 24.81 -6.15 20.99
CA LYS A 211 25.04 -4.94 21.81
C LYS A 211 24.38 -4.99 23.17
N ARG A 212 23.35 -5.81 23.36
CA ARG A 212 22.63 -6.02 24.62
C ARG A 212 23.11 -7.28 25.37
N GLY A 213 24.28 -7.80 25.03
CA GLY A 213 24.84 -8.96 25.70
C GLY A 213 24.10 -10.27 25.43
N GLY A 214 23.39 -10.38 24.31
CA GLY A 214 22.66 -11.58 23.91
C GLY A 214 21.29 -11.76 24.62
N VAL A 215 20.75 -10.70 25.19
CA VAL A 215 19.43 -10.75 25.85
C VAL A 215 18.37 -10.21 24.90
N SER A 216 17.30 -10.98 24.71
CA SER A 216 16.11 -10.51 23.97
C SER A 216 15.42 -9.38 24.73
N SER A 217 14.87 -8.41 23.99
CA SER A 217 14.10 -7.30 24.58
C SER A 217 12.61 -7.63 24.76
N VAL A 218 12.22 -8.89 24.58
CA VAL A 218 10.84 -9.36 24.77
C VAL A 218 10.79 -10.22 26.01
#